data_61449972ee580c9c35a510c950c1ab8b
#
_entry.id   61449972ee580c9c35a510c950c1ab8b
#
_cell.length_a   1.000
_cell.length_b   1.000
_cell.length_c   1.000
_cell.angle_alpha   90.00
_cell.angle_beta   90.00
_cell.angle_gamma   90.00
#
_symmetry.space_group_name_H-M   'P 1'
#
loop_
_entity.id
_entity.type
_entity.pdbx_description
1 polymer ?
#
loop_
_entity_poly.entity_id
_entity_poly.type
_entity_poly.pdbx_seq_one_letter_code
_entity_poly.pdbx_strand_id
1 'polypeptide(L)'
;MHPRCRRSTAAYMDDEEYREWLDGYSKHGMDFETWKSAKRIRKRYKDNEKNFTIFDGRSPQMGKYVIKPKNIMKEMRKSQIGTDILQYILDNDVPVNIWYGVDVEPELAGMVEDGEINIYADNTRNIKETATTVIHEATHVKINKPNSKNQELECYMNEYRHRGIELTDEVIDLIVKHIWC
;
A
#
# COMPACT_ATOMS: atom_id res chain seq x y z
N MET A 1 -42.21 -10.68 19.88
CA MET A 1 -41.27 -9.54 19.97
C MET A 1 -40.36 -9.63 18.76
N HIS A 2 -40.51 -8.76 17.77
CA HIS A 2 -39.58 -8.67 16.67
C HIS A 2 -38.24 -8.22 17.24
N PRO A 3 -37.14 -8.91 16.94
CA PRO A 3 -35.84 -8.37 17.24
C PRO A 3 -35.76 -7.02 16.53
N ARG A 4 -35.44 -5.98 17.27
CA ARG A 4 -35.25 -4.64 16.73
C ARG A 4 -34.30 -4.78 15.55
N CYS A 5 -34.85 -4.64 14.35
CA CYS A 5 -34.03 -4.45 13.17
C CYS A 5 -33.06 -3.33 13.53
N ARG A 6 -31.83 -3.64 13.73
CA ARG A 6 -30.78 -2.62 13.75
C ARG A 6 -30.90 -1.98 12.38
N ARG A 7 -31.53 -0.81 12.33
CA ARG A 7 -31.55 -0.01 11.11
C ARG A 7 -30.10 0.09 10.72
N SER A 8 -29.79 -0.60 9.66
CA SER A 8 -28.42 -0.69 9.19
C SER A 8 -27.91 0.73 8.97
N THR A 9 -26.69 0.99 9.35
CA THR A 9 -25.97 2.21 9.03
C THR A 9 -26.02 2.54 7.53
N ALA A 10 -26.31 1.56 6.69
CA ALA A 10 -26.60 1.69 5.27
C ALA A 10 -27.77 2.64 4.93
N ALA A 11 -28.68 2.89 5.86
CA ALA A 11 -29.78 3.85 5.65
C ALA A 11 -29.34 5.32 5.49
N TYR A 12 -28.08 5.62 5.71
CA TYR A 12 -27.49 6.95 5.61
C TYR A 12 -26.33 7.05 4.60
N MET A 13 -26.13 6.00 3.83
CA MET A 13 -25.15 5.96 2.75
C MET A 13 -25.88 6.13 1.43
N ASP A 14 -25.32 6.94 0.53
CA ASP A 14 -25.74 6.89 -0.86
C ASP A 14 -25.28 5.58 -1.52
N ASP A 15 -25.84 5.27 -2.68
CA ASP A 15 -25.57 4.01 -3.38
C ASP A 15 -24.09 3.88 -3.79
N GLU A 16 -23.41 4.99 -4.04
CA GLU A 16 -22.00 5.01 -4.42
C GLU A 16 -21.12 4.71 -3.21
N GLU A 17 -21.37 5.34 -2.08
CA GLU A 17 -20.67 5.06 -0.82
C GLU A 17 -20.83 3.60 -0.38
N TYR A 18 -22.03 3.05 -0.55
CA TYR A 18 -22.30 1.66 -0.21
C TYR A 18 -21.50 0.69 -1.10
N ARG A 19 -21.42 0.97 -2.41
CA ARG A 19 -20.63 0.15 -3.35
C ARG A 19 -19.14 0.23 -3.05
N GLU A 20 -18.61 1.43 -2.78
CA GLU A 20 -17.20 1.61 -2.39
C GLU A 20 -16.86 0.81 -1.12
N TRP A 21 -17.75 0.83 -0.13
CA TRP A 21 -17.55 0.03 1.08
C TRP A 21 -17.61 -1.47 0.82
N LEU A 22 -18.59 -1.94 0.03
CA LEU A 22 -18.72 -3.36 -0.32
C LEU A 22 -17.48 -3.86 -1.08
N ASP A 23 -16.93 -3.04 -1.96
CA ASP A 23 -15.69 -3.36 -2.68
C ASP A 23 -14.52 -3.51 -1.70
N GLY A 24 -14.33 -2.56 -0.81
CA GLY A 24 -13.30 -2.65 0.24
C GLY A 24 -13.50 -3.85 1.18
N TYR A 25 -14.75 -4.17 1.54
CA TYR A 25 -15.06 -5.35 2.34
C TYR A 25 -14.75 -6.66 1.61
N SER A 26 -15.11 -6.75 0.33
CA SER A 26 -14.88 -7.98 -0.47
C SER A 26 -13.40 -8.24 -0.74
N LYS A 27 -12.62 -7.18 -0.96
CA LYS A 27 -11.18 -7.29 -1.30
C LYS A 27 -10.28 -7.45 -0.07
N HIS A 28 -10.62 -6.80 1.03
CA HIS A 28 -9.71 -6.62 2.17
C HIS A 28 -10.33 -6.92 3.54
N GLY A 29 -11.57 -7.45 3.57
CA GLY A 29 -12.29 -7.71 4.83
C GLY A 29 -12.61 -6.44 5.66
N MET A 30 -12.58 -5.27 5.04
CA MET A 30 -12.68 -3.98 5.70
C MET A 30 -14.10 -3.73 6.24
N ASP A 31 -14.23 -3.62 7.57
CA ASP A 31 -15.51 -3.24 8.17
C ASP A 31 -15.88 -1.77 7.88
N PHE A 32 -17.15 -1.44 8.12
CA PHE A 32 -17.69 -0.11 7.81
C PHE A 32 -16.99 1.03 8.55
N GLU A 33 -16.64 0.85 9.83
CA GLU A 33 -16.01 1.91 10.62
C GLU A 33 -14.57 2.16 10.16
N THR A 34 -13.85 1.10 9.80
CA THR A 34 -12.52 1.19 9.18
C THR A 34 -12.57 1.93 7.86
N TRP A 35 -13.50 1.56 6.97
CA TRP A 35 -13.71 2.23 5.70
C TRP A 35 -14.06 3.72 5.88
N LYS A 36 -14.98 4.03 6.79
CA LYS A 36 -15.40 5.40 7.10
C LYS A 36 -14.25 6.24 7.66
N SER A 37 -13.42 5.64 8.50
CA SER A 37 -12.22 6.29 9.05
C SER A 37 -11.21 6.56 7.94
N ALA A 38 -10.97 5.61 7.05
CA ALA A 38 -10.12 5.75 5.90
C ALA A 38 -10.59 6.87 4.95
N LYS A 39 -11.90 6.95 4.68
CA LYS A 39 -12.50 8.00 3.85
C LYS A 39 -12.29 9.39 4.45
N ARG A 40 -12.38 9.53 5.79
CA ARG A 40 -12.07 10.80 6.50
C ARG A 40 -10.59 11.15 6.39
N ILE A 41 -9.71 10.17 6.53
CA ILE A 41 -8.26 10.35 6.40
C ILE A 41 -7.91 10.75 4.96
N ARG A 42 -8.46 10.05 3.96
CA ARG A 42 -8.28 10.37 2.53
C ARG A 42 -8.67 11.83 2.22
N LYS A 43 -9.80 12.30 2.72
CA LYS A 43 -10.22 13.70 2.54
C LYS A 43 -9.22 14.69 3.15
N ARG A 44 -8.65 14.38 4.32
CA ARG A 44 -7.68 15.22 5.02
C ARG A 44 -6.32 15.32 4.29
N TYR A 45 -5.91 14.24 3.60
CA TYR A 45 -4.64 14.18 2.89
C TYR A 45 -4.75 14.47 1.39
N LYS A 46 -5.96 14.59 0.86
CA LYS A 46 -6.25 14.73 -0.57
C LYS A 46 -5.50 15.89 -1.24
N ASP A 47 -5.29 17.00 -0.52
CA ASP A 47 -4.70 18.19 -1.10
C ASP A 47 -3.19 18.10 -1.32
N ASN A 48 -2.49 17.28 -0.52
CA ASN A 48 -1.02 17.17 -0.59
C ASN A 48 -0.53 15.77 -1.02
N GLU A 49 -1.35 14.74 -0.86
CA GLU A 49 -0.93 13.34 -0.98
C GLU A 49 -2.06 12.50 -1.60
N LYS A 50 -2.67 13.01 -2.65
CA LYS A 50 -3.91 12.47 -3.26
C LYS A 50 -3.85 10.98 -3.65
N ASN A 51 -2.67 10.48 -3.97
CA ASN A 51 -2.48 9.10 -4.39
C ASN A 51 -2.35 8.13 -3.21
N PHE A 52 -2.11 8.63 -2.00
CA PHE A 52 -1.87 7.81 -0.82
C PHE A 52 -3.09 7.81 0.11
N THR A 53 -3.62 6.64 0.39
CA THR A 53 -4.74 6.44 1.32
C THR A 53 -4.30 5.55 2.46
N ILE A 54 -4.70 5.88 3.69
CA ILE A 54 -4.44 5.06 4.87
C ILE A 54 -5.74 4.44 5.33
N PHE A 55 -5.73 3.12 5.52
CA PHE A 55 -6.79 2.32 6.08
C PHE A 55 -6.31 1.73 7.40
N ASP A 56 -6.94 2.09 8.51
CA ASP A 56 -6.55 1.62 9.85
C ASP A 56 -7.72 0.88 10.51
N GLY A 57 -7.66 -0.45 10.48
CA GLY A 57 -8.64 -1.37 11.08
C GLY A 57 -8.31 -1.75 12.53
N ARG A 58 -7.19 -1.26 13.08
CA ARG A 58 -6.77 -1.60 14.44
C ARG A 58 -7.69 -0.98 15.48
N SER A 59 -7.89 -1.70 16.59
CA SER A 59 -8.60 -1.13 17.72
C SER A 59 -7.88 0.11 18.27
N PRO A 60 -8.60 1.09 18.84
CA PRO A 60 -8.01 2.32 19.39
C PRO A 60 -6.91 2.08 20.44
N GLN A 61 -6.92 0.89 21.07
CA GLN A 61 -5.95 0.50 22.08
C GLN A 61 -4.62 -0.01 21.48
N MET A 62 -4.62 -0.50 20.24
CA MET A 62 -3.45 -1.11 19.60
C MET A 62 -2.69 -0.15 18.68
N GLY A 63 -3.31 0.89 18.18
CA GLY A 63 -2.77 1.64 17.07
C GLY A 63 -2.51 3.10 17.33
N LYS A 64 -1.41 3.44 17.99
CA LYS A 64 -1.03 4.86 18.16
C LYS A 64 -0.15 5.42 17.05
N TYR A 65 0.58 4.57 16.32
CA TYR A 65 1.49 5.03 15.30
C TYR A 65 0.99 4.63 13.92
N VAL A 66 0.67 5.63 13.12
CA VAL A 66 0.32 5.48 11.71
C VAL A 66 1.38 6.22 10.89
N ILE A 67 1.97 5.52 9.94
CA ILE A 67 2.92 6.12 9.01
C ILE A 67 2.16 7.13 8.14
N LYS A 68 2.60 8.40 8.18
CA LYS A 68 1.96 9.45 7.36
C LYS A 68 2.47 9.36 5.93
N PRO A 69 1.61 9.49 4.91
CA PRO A 69 2.01 9.51 3.50
C PRO A 69 3.20 10.43 3.21
N LYS A 70 3.17 11.65 3.73
CA LYS A 70 4.27 12.61 3.57
C LYS A 70 5.64 12.08 4.04
N ASN A 71 5.65 11.19 5.03
CA ASN A 71 6.89 10.62 5.54
C ASN A 71 7.39 9.51 4.61
N ILE A 72 6.47 8.71 4.04
CA ILE A 72 6.80 7.72 2.99
C ILE A 72 7.38 8.43 1.78
N MET A 73 6.71 9.46 1.29
CA MET A 73 7.19 10.27 0.15
C MET A 73 8.53 10.94 0.44
N LYS A 74 8.76 11.41 1.68
CA LYS A 74 10.05 11.96 2.12
C LYS A 74 11.13 10.89 2.11
N GLU A 75 10.81 9.67 2.55
CA GLU A 75 11.76 8.55 2.54
C GLU A 75 12.12 8.16 1.11
N MET A 76 11.14 8.01 0.22
CA MET A 76 11.35 7.72 -1.20
C MET A 76 12.30 8.73 -1.86
N ARG A 77 12.16 10.03 -1.56
CA ARG A 77 13.01 11.10 -2.12
C ARG A 77 14.46 11.06 -1.66
N LYS A 78 14.85 10.16 -0.77
CA LYS A 78 16.26 10.01 -0.38
C LYS A 78 17.14 9.36 -1.45
N SER A 79 16.54 8.75 -2.47
CA SER A 79 17.24 8.18 -3.60
C SER A 79 16.68 8.68 -4.93
N GLN A 80 17.48 8.65 -5.98
CA GLN A 80 17.03 9.01 -7.33
C GLN A 80 15.91 8.07 -7.78
N ILE A 81 16.10 6.76 -7.64
CA ILE A 81 15.10 5.78 -8.03
C ILE A 81 13.77 5.97 -7.27
N GLY A 82 13.82 6.25 -5.97
CA GLY A 82 12.62 6.52 -5.18
C GLY A 82 11.94 7.81 -5.62
N THR A 83 12.70 8.84 -6.02
CA THR A 83 12.16 10.09 -6.59
C THR A 83 11.47 9.83 -7.92
N ASP A 84 12.09 9.05 -8.82
CA ASP A 84 11.55 8.74 -10.15
C ASP A 84 10.27 7.89 -10.06
N ILE A 85 10.24 6.93 -9.13
CA ILE A 85 9.06 6.11 -8.87
C ILE A 85 7.93 6.93 -8.24
N LEU A 86 8.25 7.80 -7.28
CA LEU A 86 7.25 8.69 -6.70
C LEU A 86 6.64 9.62 -7.75
N GLN A 87 7.47 10.18 -8.63
CA GLN A 87 7.00 11.00 -9.74
C GLN A 87 6.07 10.22 -10.66
N TYR A 88 6.44 8.97 -11.00
CA TYR A 88 5.59 8.09 -11.79
C TYR A 88 4.23 7.85 -11.13
N ILE A 89 4.17 7.57 -9.82
CA ILE A 89 2.93 7.40 -9.05
C ILE A 89 2.04 8.64 -9.18
N LEU A 90 2.64 9.84 -9.02
CA LEU A 90 1.90 11.10 -9.04
C LEU A 90 1.41 11.46 -10.43
N ASP A 91 2.22 11.26 -11.47
CA ASP A 91 1.90 11.64 -12.85
C ASP A 91 0.84 10.70 -13.49
N ASN A 92 0.81 9.44 -13.04
CA ASN A 92 -0.12 8.44 -13.55
C ASN A 92 -1.30 8.17 -12.60
N ASP A 93 -1.48 8.99 -11.57
CA ASP A 93 -2.55 8.86 -10.57
C ASP A 93 -2.65 7.44 -9.97
N VAL A 94 -1.52 6.74 -9.79
CA VAL A 94 -1.50 5.38 -9.23
C VAL A 94 -1.94 5.40 -7.77
N PRO A 95 -3.00 4.68 -7.38
CA PRO A 95 -3.43 4.60 -5.98
C PRO A 95 -2.42 3.80 -5.14
N VAL A 96 -2.09 4.32 -3.95
CA VAL A 96 -1.27 3.65 -2.95
C VAL A 96 -2.07 3.54 -1.66
N ASN A 97 -2.47 2.35 -1.31
CA ASN A 97 -3.28 2.03 -0.14
C ASN A 97 -2.38 1.47 0.96
N ILE A 98 -2.39 2.11 2.13
CA ILE A 98 -1.60 1.70 3.29
C ILE A 98 -2.55 1.10 4.32
N TRP A 99 -2.44 -0.20 4.53
CA TRP A 99 -3.35 -0.98 5.36
C TRP A 99 -2.74 -1.29 6.72
N TYR A 100 -3.56 -1.16 7.77
CA TYR A 100 -3.27 -1.57 9.13
C TYR A 100 -4.39 -2.42 9.70
N GLY A 101 -4.06 -3.43 10.49
CA GLY A 101 -5.04 -4.29 11.14
C GLY A 101 -5.76 -5.24 10.18
N VAL A 102 -5.11 -5.56 9.07
CA VAL A 102 -5.59 -6.55 8.09
C VAL A 102 -4.86 -7.85 8.33
N ASP A 103 -5.61 -8.95 8.39
CA ASP A 103 -5.06 -10.29 8.55
C ASP A 103 -4.60 -10.83 7.18
N VAL A 104 -3.30 -10.74 6.96
CA VAL A 104 -2.63 -11.25 5.75
C VAL A 104 -1.40 -12.06 6.14
N GLU A 105 -0.87 -12.85 5.22
CA GLU A 105 0.37 -13.61 5.41
C GLU A 105 1.49 -12.70 5.95
N PRO A 106 2.24 -13.11 7.00
CA PRO A 106 3.26 -12.27 7.63
C PRO A 106 4.38 -11.83 6.69
N GLU A 107 4.64 -12.60 5.64
CA GLU A 107 5.65 -12.31 4.61
C GLU A 107 5.15 -11.32 3.55
N LEU A 108 3.83 -11.14 3.45
CA LEU A 108 3.23 -10.25 2.47
C LEU A 108 3.30 -8.79 2.93
N ALA A 109 4.29 -8.05 2.49
CA ALA A 109 4.46 -6.63 2.80
C ALA A 109 3.69 -5.71 1.85
N GLY A 110 3.46 -6.14 0.61
CA GLY A 110 2.74 -5.40 -0.40
C GLY A 110 2.28 -6.28 -1.55
N MET A 111 1.40 -5.74 -2.38
CA MET A 111 0.95 -6.36 -3.63
C MET A 111 0.34 -5.33 -4.57
N VAL A 112 0.34 -5.64 -5.85
CA VAL A 112 -0.43 -4.90 -6.87
C VAL A 112 -1.70 -5.68 -7.21
N GLU A 113 -2.84 -5.02 -7.13
CA GLU A 113 -4.13 -5.57 -7.53
C GLU A 113 -4.91 -4.51 -8.30
N ASP A 114 -5.42 -4.85 -9.48
CA ASP A 114 -6.19 -3.95 -10.36
C ASP A 114 -5.49 -2.60 -10.66
N GLY A 115 -4.14 -2.57 -10.69
CA GLY A 115 -3.35 -1.37 -10.90
C GLY A 115 -3.19 -0.49 -9.67
N GLU A 116 -3.70 -0.90 -8.53
CA GLU A 116 -3.51 -0.26 -7.22
C GLU A 116 -2.40 -0.93 -6.43
N ILE A 117 -1.64 -0.14 -5.70
CA ILE A 117 -0.58 -0.61 -4.80
C ILE A 117 -1.17 -0.76 -3.40
N ASN A 118 -1.13 -1.95 -2.84
CA ASN A 118 -1.57 -2.24 -1.49
C ASN A 118 -0.36 -2.58 -0.61
N ILE A 119 -0.17 -1.82 0.46
CA ILE A 119 0.94 -1.99 1.41
C ILE A 119 0.37 -2.39 2.78
N TYR A 120 0.82 -3.51 3.31
CA TYR A 120 0.42 -4.02 4.61
C TYR A 120 1.42 -3.56 5.67
N ALA A 121 1.13 -2.39 6.26
CA ALA A 121 2.09 -1.65 7.07
C ALA A 121 2.46 -2.35 8.39
N ASP A 122 1.63 -3.26 8.89
CA ASP A 122 1.95 -4.08 10.06
C ASP A 122 3.04 -5.12 9.75
N ASN A 123 3.23 -5.50 8.49
CA ASN A 123 4.28 -6.40 8.03
C ASN A 123 5.57 -5.67 7.64
N THR A 124 5.54 -4.33 7.62
CA THR A 124 6.74 -3.51 7.45
C THR A 124 7.23 -3.00 8.81
N ARG A 125 8.52 -3.17 9.12
CA ARG A 125 9.06 -2.85 10.46
C ARG A 125 9.14 -1.36 10.72
N ASN A 126 9.26 -0.54 9.67
CA ASN A 126 9.50 0.90 9.79
C ASN A 126 9.21 1.60 8.45
N ILE A 127 9.25 2.93 8.49
CA ILE A 127 8.97 3.78 7.33
C ILE A 127 9.92 3.54 6.15
N LYS A 128 11.17 3.15 6.40
CA LYS A 128 12.13 2.86 5.34
C LYS A 128 11.70 1.60 4.58
N GLU A 129 11.31 0.56 5.29
CA GLU A 129 10.78 -0.67 4.68
C GLU A 129 9.47 -0.39 3.95
N THR A 130 8.52 0.36 4.56
CA THR A 130 7.29 0.75 3.87
C THR A 130 7.56 1.46 2.56
N ALA A 131 8.47 2.45 2.55
CA ALA A 131 8.84 3.17 1.32
C ALA A 131 9.52 2.26 0.30
N THR A 132 10.37 1.34 0.74
CA THR A 132 11.01 0.35 -0.11
C THR A 132 9.98 -0.57 -0.76
N THR A 133 8.99 -1.05 0.01
CA THR A 133 7.88 -1.87 -0.52
C THR A 133 7.04 -1.08 -1.53
N VAL A 134 6.73 0.21 -1.25
CA VAL A 134 6.04 1.06 -2.25
C VAL A 134 6.85 1.15 -3.56
N ILE A 135 8.17 1.26 -3.49
CA ILE A 135 9.03 1.32 -4.68
C ILE A 135 8.98 -0.01 -5.44
N HIS A 136 9.01 -1.13 -4.74
CA HIS A 136 8.88 -2.47 -5.31
C HIS A 136 7.57 -2.60 -6.09
N GLU A 137 6.44 -2.41 -5.42
CA GLU A 137 5.12 -2.58 -6.00
C GLU A 137 4.86 -1.57 -7.14
N ALA A 138 5.29 -0.32 -6.98
CA ALA A 138 5.18 0.67 -8.04
C ALA A 138 6.04 0.33 -9.27
N THR A 139 7.14 -0.40 -9.08
CA THR A 139 7.95 -0.92 -10.20
C THR A 139 7.14 -1.94 -11.00
N HIS A 140 6.40 -2.84 -10.35
CA HIS A 140 5.47 -3.75 -11.02
C HIS A 140 4.45 -3.00 -11.88
N VAL A 141 3.79 -1.99 -11.31
CA VAL A 141 2.81 -1.16 -12.04
C VAL A 141 3.46 -0.45 -13.23
N LYS A 142 4.65 0.11 -13.04
CA LYS A 142 5.39 0.84 -14.08
C LYS A 142 5.80 -0.04 -15.25
N ILE A 143 6.23 -1.27 -14.98
CA ILE A 143 6.64 -2.22 -16.02
C ILE A 143 5.42 -2.73 -16.79
N ASN A 144 4.26 -2.82 -16.14
CA ASN A 144 2.97 -3.26 -16.72
C ASN A 144 3.09 -4.49 -17.64
N LYS A 145 3.80 -5.52 -17.19
CA LYS A 145 3.97 -6.80 -17.87
C LYS A 145 3.42 -7.92 -16.98
N PRO A 146 3.07 -9.07 -17.55
CA PRO A 146 2.73 -10.25 -16.75
C PRO A 146 3.84 -10.54 -15.77
N ASN A 147 3.46 -10.86 -14.52
CA ASN A 147 4.39 -11.15 -13.44
C ASN A 147 5.41 -12.20 -13.88
N SER A 148 6.67 -11.83 -13.97
CA SER A 148 7.76 -12.68 -14.44
C SER A 148 8.96 -12.55 -13.51
N LYS A 149 9.79 -13.58 -13.43
CA LYS A 149 11.02 -13.56 -12.63
C LYS A 149 11.95 -12.40 -13.00
N ASN A 150 11.95 -11.96 -14.27
CA ASN A 150 12.73 -10.80 -14.70
C ASN A 150 12.15 -9.48 -14.17
N GLN A 151 10.84 -9.40 -14.00
CA GLN A 151 10.19 -8.26 -13.39
C GLN A 151 10.51 -8.17 -11.89
N GLU A 152 10.43 -9.31 -11.19
CA GLU A 152 10.86 -9.39 -9.80
C GLU A 152 12.31 -8.95 -9.60
N LEU A 153 13.20 -9.37 -10.51
CA LEU A 153 14.60 -8.95 -10.45
C LEU A 153 14.72 -7.42 -10.49
N GLU A 154 13.99 -6.75 -11.39
CA GLU A 154 14.04 -5.29 -11.48
C GLU A 154 13.44 -4.62 -10.24
N CYS A 155 12.37 -5.16 -9.66
CA CYS A 155 11.79 -4.67 -8.42
C CYS A 155 12.80 -4.74 -7.27
N TYR A 156 13.44 -5.87 -7.06
CA TYR A 156 14.49 -6.02 -6.04
C TYR A 156 15.71 -5.14 -6.32
N MET A 157 16.14 -5.01 -7.56
CA MET A 157 17.24 -4.09 -7.91
C MET A 157 16.91 -2.64 -7.54
N ASN A 158 15.65 -2.20 -7.74
CA ASN A 158 15.21 -0.86 -7.35
C ASN A 158 15.14 -0.68 -5.84
N GLU A 159 14.75 -1.73 -5.09
CA GLU A 159 14.85 -1.72 -3.64
C GLU A 159 16.30 -1.52 -3.16
N TYR A 160 17.23 -2.29 -3.70
CA TYR A 160 18.65 -2.22 -3.32
C TYR A 160 19.24 -0.85 -3.67
N ARG A 161 18.94 -0.31 -4.86
CA ARG A 161 19.32 1.07 -5.24
C ARG A 161 18.76 2.11 -4.26
N HIS A 162 17.49 1.96 -3.85
CA HIS A 162 16.88 2.87 -2.87
C HIS A 162 17.58 2.79 -1.51
N ARG A 163 17.98 1.61 -1.09
CA ARG A 163 18.74 1.37 0.15
C ARG A 163 20.19 1.86 0.07
N GLY A 164 20.65 2.30 -1.09
CA GLY A 164 22.03 2.74 -1.33
C GLY A 164 23.01 1.58 -1.43
N ILE A 165 22.53 0.40 -1.78
CA ILE A 165 23.35 -0.80 -1.99
C ILE A 165 23.80 -0.81 -3.46
N GLU A 166 25.11 -0.90 -3.70
CA GLU A 166 25.66 -1.04 -5.04
C GLU A 166 25.31 -2.41 -5.62
N LEU A 167 24.84 -2.43 -6.86
CA LEU A 167 24.49 -3.65 -7.56
C LEU A 167 25.72 -4.26 -8.23
N THR A 168 26.55 -4.93 -7.43
CA THR A 168 27.63 -5.76 -7.96
C THR A 168 27.08 -7.09 -8.49
N ASP A 169 27.89 -7.81 -9.26
CA ASP A 169 27.49 -9.13 -9.79
C ASP A 169 27.12 -10.10 -8.66
N GLU A 170 27.83 -10.04 -7.52
CA GLU A 170 27.51 -10.87 -6.35
C GLU A 170 26.16 -10.52 -5.74
N VAL A 171 25.80 -9.23 -5.67
CA VAL A 171 24.49 -8.78 -5.16
C VAL A 171 23.39 -9.21 -6.11
N ILE A 172 23.59 -9.07 -7.41
CA ILE A 172 22.62 -9.52 -8.43
C ILE A 172 22.41 -11.03 -8.33
N ASP A 173 23.47 -11.81 -8.18
CA ASP A 173 23.39 -13.26 -7.99
C ASP A 173 22.60 -13.66 -6.73
N LEU A 174 22.76 -12.91 -5.64
CA LEU A 174 21.98 -13.12 -4.43
C LEU A 174 20.48 -12.85 -4.65
N ILE A 175 20.14 -11.77 -5.34
CA ILE A 175 18.75 -11.45 -5.69
C ILE A 175 18.17 -12.55 -6.58
N VAL A 176 18.91 -12.95 -7.61
CA VAL A 176 18.52 -14.03 -8.54
C VAL A 176 18.22 -15.33 -7.76
N LYS A 177 19.10 -15.73 -6.85
CA LYS A 177 18.89 -16.93 -6.00
C LYS A 177 17.64 -16.79 -5.14
N HIS A 178 17.37 -15.61 -4.57
CA HIS A 178 16.17 -15.37 -3.77
C HIS A 178 14.88 -15.53 -4.57
N ILE A 179 14.85 -15.07 -5.82
CA ILE A 179 13.66 -15.14 -6.69
C ILE A 179 13.46 -16.56 -7.28
N TRP A 180 14.54 -17.35 -7.45
CA TRP A 180 14.51 -18.58 -8.26
C TRP A 180 14.61 -19.87 -7.44
N CYS A 181 14.89 -19.78 -6.14
CA CYS A 181 14.80 -20.86 -5.16
C CYS A 181 13.49 -20.86 -4.39
#